data_fc385f6b235d3fcb932bba51ff058897
#
_entry.id   fc385f6b235d3fcb932bba51ff058897
#
_cell.length_a   1.000
_cell.length_b   1.000
_cell.length_c   1.000
_cell.angle_alpha   90.00
_cell.angle_beta   90.00
_cell.angle_gamma   90.00
#
_symmetry.space_group_name_H-M   'P 1'
#
loop_
_entity.id
_entity.type
_entity.pdbx_description
1 polymer ?
#
loop_
_entity_poly.entity_id
_entity_poly.type
_entity_poly.pdbx_seq_one_letter_code
_entity_poly.pdbx_strand_id
1 'polypeptide(L)'
;SEIGRDCVGSLSLTAEPVDGIDELKLEAMSHADIEAHLRNTVRRKTLGMDDDDVFRISLAGAQEKTALTLHEGKWHRPLGTTPTTHIFKLPIHDLENGLKLTNSVDNEWFCLRFMRYLGFNVAQADIRTFGDQKALVVERFDRQQGEDGLIYRLTQEDMCQALGRAGQSKYEANGGPGASEIANLLRFSTDSENDMYQFFLAQYVFWLLMGIDGHAKNFSVYLDHTGHWLTPLYDVISAHPFRNQFRRKELRMAMKVMSKNNHYIWADIQMRHWKSHAAKTFLNDELAMGYIEALNADVDVALSKTFADASEDFDKKTGDLIAEGVLSKVRI
;
A
#
# COMPACT_ATOMS: atom_id res chain seq x y z
N SER A 1 -7.08 -18.86 -20.54
CA SER A 1 -6.48 -17.67 -19.95
C SER A 1 -6.14 -17.96 -18.51
N GLU A 2 -4.91 -17.75 -18.12
CA GLU A 2 -4.39 -18.11 -16.81
C GLU A 2 -4.37 -16.91 -15.84
N ILE A 3 -5.20 -15.91 -16.12
CA ILE A 3 -5.32 -14.70 -15.31
C ILE A 3 -6.26 -15.00 -14.15
N GLY A 4 -5.82 -14.74 -12.91
CA GLY A 4 -6.69 -14.72 -11.74
C GLY A 4 -6.62 -15.94 -10.82
N ARG A 5 -5.65 -16.82 -10.95
CA ARG A 5 -5.49 -17.97 -10.02
C ARG A 5 -5.27 -17.55 -8.57
N ASP A 6 -4.67 -16.39 -8.36
CA ASP A 6 -4.42 -15.82 -7.03
C ASP A 6 -4.67 -14.31 -7.03
N CYS A 7 -5.93 -13.93 -6.99
CA CYS A 7 -6.37 -12.54 -6.91
C CYS A 7 -6.15 -11.95 -5.50
N VAL A 8 -6.31 -10.64 -5.39
CA VAL A 8 -6.48 -9.95 -4.13
C VAL A 8 -7.79 -10.41 -3.48
N GLY A 9 -7.79 -10.60 -2.17
CA GLY A 9 -8.92 -11.14 -1.43
C GLY A 9 -9.13 -12.63 -1.64
N SER A 10 -10.38 -13.08 -1.57
CA SER A 10 -10.77 -14.48 -1.60
C SER A 10 -11.01 -15.05 -3.00
N LEU A 11 -10.98 -14.22 -4.04
CA LEU A 11 -11.29 -14.65 -5.40
C LEU A 11 -10.18 -15.48 -6.04
N SER A 12 -10.58 -16.55 -6.72
CA SER A 12 -9.73 -17.33 -7.61
C SER A 12 -10.51 -17.63 -8.90
N LEU A 13 -9.94 -17.29 -10.05
CA LEU A 13 -10.54 -17.50 -11.35
C LEU A 13 -9.80 -18.63 -12.06
N THR A 14 -10.48 -19.75 -12.30
CA THR A 14 -9.93 -20.94 -12.97
C THR A 14 -10.75 -21.31 -14.20
N ALA A 15 -10.12 -21.92 -15.20
CA ALA A 15 -10.83 -22.38 -16.40
C ALA A 15 -11.75 -23.56 -16.10
N GLU A 16 -11.38 -24.41 -15.14
CA GLU A 16 -12.18 -25.56 -14.71
C GLU A 16 -12.56 -25.37 -13.23
N PRO A 17 -13.69 -25.94 -12.79
CA PRO A 17 -14.05 -25.97 -11.39
C PRO A 17 -12.93 -26.61 -10.55
N VAL A 18 -12.59 -25.99 -9.43
CA VAL A 18 -11.64 -26.51 -8.46
C VAL A 18 -12.40 -26.78 -7.19
N ASP A 19 -12.50 -28.04 -6.79
CA ASP A 19 -12.95 -28.42 -5.46
C ASP A 19 -11.88 -28.00 -4.47
N GLY A 20 -12.21 -27.29 -3.45
CA GLY A 20 -11.39 -26.81 -2.32
C GLY A 20 -9.85 -26.85 -2.41
N ILE A 21 -9.17 -26.29 -1.46
CA ILE A 21 -7.73 -26.45 -1.32
C ILE A 21 -7.52 -27.54 -0.28
N ASP A 22 -7.33 -28.79 -0.73
CA ASP A 22 -7.11 -29.93 0.18
C ASP A 22 -5.63 -30.07 0.55
N GLU A 23 -4.72 -29.53 -0.25
CA GLU A 23 -3.28 -29.54 -0.02
C GLU A 23 -2.58 -28.33 -0.67
N LEU A 24 -1.45 -27.92 -0.09
CA LEU A 24 -0.57 -26.91 -0.71
C LEU A 24 0.34 -27.59 -1.73
N LYS A 25 0.31 -27.10 -2.98
CA LYS A 25 1.22 -27.52 -4.05
C LYS A 25 2.33 -26.49 -4.17
N LEU A 26 3.53 -26.85 -3.69
CA LEU A 26 4.64 -25.94 -3.50
C LEU A 26 5.91 -26.50 -4.17
N GLU A 27 6.58 -25.67 -4.96
CA GLU A 27 7.91 -25.94 -5.51
C GLU A 27 8.94 -25.11 -4.74
N ALA A 28 9.86 -25.76 -4.03
CA ALA A 28 10.86 -25.07 -3.23
C ALA A 28 11.78 -24.20 -4.10
N MET A 29 12.11 -23.00 -3.63
CA MET A 29 12.98 -22.06 -4.33
C MET A 29 14.20 -21.72 -3.48
N SER A 30 15.38 -21.86 -4.06
CA SER A 30 16.62 -21.34 -3.49
C SER A 30 16.72 -19.82 -3.68
N HIS A 31 17.67 -19.18 -3.01
CA HIS A 31 17.97 -17.75 -3.23
C HIS A 31 18.33 -17.45 -4.70
N ALA A 32 19.04 -18.34 -5.38
CA ALA A 32 19.39 -18.20 -6.79
C ALA A 32 18.15 -18.33 -7.71
N ASP A 33 17.20 -19.20 -7.37
CA ASP A 33 15.94 -19.33 -8.11
C ASP A 33 15.08 -18.07 -7.98
N ILE A 34 15.03 -17.48 -6.77
CA ILE A 34 14.31 -16.22 -6.53
C ILE A 34 14.98 -15.08 -7.30
N GLU A 35 16.31 -14.96 -7.25
CA GLU A 35 17.05 -13.96 -8.04
C GLU A 35 16.72 -14.06 -9.53
N ALA A 36 16.81 -15.26 -10.10
CA ALA A 36 16.49 -15.51 -11.50
C ALA A 36 15.02 -15.15 -11.83
N HIS A 37 14.09 -15.50 -10.93
CA HIS A 37 12.67 -15.19 -11.07
C HIS A 37 12.42 -13.67 -11.08
N LEU A 38 13.00 -12.92 -10.14
CA LEU A 38 12.88 -11.46 -10.06
C LEU A 38 13.49 -10.78 -11.30
N ARG A 39 14.68 -11.21 -11.72
CA ARG A 39 15.35 -10.70 -12.94
C ARG A 39 14.49 -10.94 -14.19
N ASN A 40 13.85 -12.09 -14.30
CA ASN A 40 12.94 -12.38 -15.41
C ASN A 40 11.67 -11.52 -15.37
N THR A 41 11.13 -11.20 -14.19
CA THR A 41 9.98 -10.30 -14.03
C THR A 41 10.28 -8.92 -14.64
N VAL A 42 11.46 -8.36 -14.40
CA VAL A 42 11.89 -7.07 -15.00
C VAL A 42 12.04 -7.18 -16.52
N ARG A 43 12.70 -8.24 -17.01
CA ARG A 43 13.01 -8.40 -18.46
C ARG A 43 11.75 -8.50 -19.33
N ARG A 44 10.69 -9.14 -18.84
CA ARG A 44 9.46 -9.37 -19.60
C ARG A 44 8.74 -8.08 -19.98
N LYS A 45 8.66 -7.11 -19.09
CA LYS A 45 8.08 -5.81 -19.43
C LYS A 45 8.91 -5.10 -20.48
N THR A 46 10.23 -5.14 -20.36
CA THR A 46 11.16 -4.48 -21.30
C THR A 46 11.03 -5.05 -22.72
N LEU A 47 10.68 -6.33 -22.88
CA LEU A 47 10.61 -7.01 -24.18
C LEU A 47 9.19 -7.14 -24.74
N GLY A 48 8.14 -6.77 -23.99
CA GLY A 48 6.76 -6.93 -24.45
C GLY A 48 6.35 -8.38 -24.71
N MET A 49 7.07 -9.34 -24.13
CA MET A 49 6.84 -10.76 -24.35
C MET A 49 5.78 -11.30 -23.40
N ASP A 50 4.65 -11.72 -24.00
CA ASP A 50 3.65 -12.57 -23.36
C ASP A 50 4.06 -14.04 -23.59
N ASP A 51 4.71 -14.67 -22.63
CA ASP A 51 4.96 -16.12 -22.67
C ASP A 51 3.92 -16.87 -21.82
N ASP A 52 3.38 -17.94 -22.41
CA ASP A 52 2.22 -18.71 -21.93
C ASP A 52 2.46 -19.52 -20.63
N ASP A 53 3.67 -19.54 -20.08
CA ASP A 53 4.07 -20.46 -19.00
C ASP A 53 4.28 -19.78 -17.65
N VAL A 54 3.71 -18.60 -17.40
CA VAL A 54 4.04 -17.83 -16.21
C VAL A 54 2.89 -17.67 -15.25
N PHE A 55 3.20 -17.98 -14.02
CA PHE A 55 2.43 -17.63 -12.83
C PHE A 55 2.10 -16.13 -12.85
N ARG A 56 0.92 -15.80 -13.40
CA ARG A 56 0.41 -14.42 -13.45
C ARG A 56 -0.40 -14.15 -12.20
N ILE A 57 0.12 -13.26 -11.37
CA ILE A 57 -0.59 -12.74 -10.21
C ILE A 57 -1.35 -11.51 -10.66
N SER A 58 -2.66 -11.51 -10.46
CA SER A 58 -3.51 -10.36 -10.74
C SER A 58 -3.41 -9.31 -9.62
N LEU A 59 -2.23 -8.70 -9.47
CA LEU A 59 -1.99 -7.62 -8.55
C LEU A 59 -2.10 -6.28 -9.27
N ALA A 60 -2.93 -5.39 -8.74
CA ALA A 60 -3.12 -4.04 -9.30
C ALA A 60 -1.85 -3.18 -9.13
N GLY A 61 -1.62 -2.26 -10.07
CA GLY A 61 -0.57 -1.24 -10.00
C GLY A 61 0.46 -1.31 -11.15
N ALA A 62 1.15 -0.19 -11.40
CA ALA A 62 2.10 -0.01 -12.50
C ALA A 62 3.52 -0.52 -12.19
N GLN A 63 3.82 -0.81 -10.91
CA GLN A 63 5.13 -1.30 -10.46
C GLN A 63 5.31 -2.78 -10.80
N GLU A 64 6.50 -3.17 -11.22
CA GLU A 64 6.89 -4.57 -11.41
C GLU A 64 6.77 -5.31 -10.08
N LYS A 65 6.02 -6.41 -10.09
CA LYS A 65 5.81 -7.20 -8.89
C LYS A 65 5.54 -8.66 -9.25
N THR A 66 5.88 -9.53 -8.31
CA THR A 66 5.54 -10.94 -8.32
C THR A 66 5.13 -11.36 -6.91
N ALA A 67 4.70 -12.60 -6.71
CA ALA A 67 4.45 -13.09 -5.37
C ALA A 67 4.85 -14.55 -5.23
N LEU A 68 5.27 -14.91 -4.02
CA LEU A 68 5.71 -16.25 -3.65
C LEU A 68 5.03 -16.66 -2.33
N THR A 69 5.18 -17.91 -1.98
CA THR A 69 4.67 -18.47 -0.73
C THR A 69 5.83 -18.75 0.22
N LEU A 70 5.78 -18.15 1.41
CA LEU A 70 6.62 -18.53 2.52
C LEU A 70 5.89 -19.61 3.32
N HIS A 71 6.45 -20.81 3.36
CA HIS A 71 5.89 -21.94 4.11
C HIS A 71 7.02 -22.64 4.86
N GLU A 72 6.81 -22.87 6.18
CA GLU A 72 7.82 -23.48 7.07
C GLU A 72 9.21 -22.80 6.98
N GLY A 73 9.23 -21.46 6.85
CA GLY A 73 10.46 -20.66 6.78
C GLY A 73 11.22 -20.76 5.44
N LYS A 74 10.65 -21.39 4.42
CA LYS A 74 11.24 -21.53 3.09
C LYS A 74 10.35 -20.88 2.02
N TRP A 75 11.00 -20.32 1.00
CA TRP A 75 10.31 -19.76 -0.15
C TRP A 75 9.94 -20.84 -1.16
N HIS A 76 8.73 -20.69 -1.70
CA HIS A 76 8.17 -21.60 -2.70
C HIS A 76 7.47 -20.83 -3.80
N ARG A 77 7.54 -21.41 -5.01
CA ARG A 77 6.60 -21.08 -6.08
C ARG A 77 5.32 -21.87 -5.84
N PRO A 78 4.18 -21.20 -5.65
CA PRO A 78 2.90 -21.89 -5.53
C PRO A 78 2.44 -22.42 -6.89
N LEU A 79 1.86 -23.61 -6.90
CA LEU A 79 1.31 -24.25 -8.09
C LEU A 79 -0.22 -24.35 -8.00
N GLY A 80 -0.87 -24.36 -9.16
CA GLY A 80 -2.33 -24.44 -9.24
C GLY A 80 -3.02 -23.26 -8.54
N THR A 81 -3.90 -23.55 -7.59
CA THR A 81 -4.65 -22.56 -6.79
C THR A 81 -4.05 -22.29 -5.42
N THR A 82 -2.87 -22.84 -5.12
CA THR A 82 -2.16 -22.58 -3.87
C THR A 82 -1.94 -21.05 -3.70
N PRO A 83 -2.34 -20.46 -2.56
CA PRO A 83 -2.20 -19.02 -2.35
C PRO A 83 -0.74 -18.58 -2.21
N THR A 84 -0.44 -17.38 -2.71
CA THR A 84 0.81 -16.68 -2.33
C THR A 84 0.64 -16.02 -0.96
N THR A 85 1.74 -15.87 -0.23
CA THR A 85 1.75 -15.21 1.09
C THR A 85 2.47 -13.87 1.10
N HIS A 86 3.33 -13.61 0.11
CA HIS A 86 4.12 -12.39 0.05
C HIS A 86 4.19 -11.84 -1.37
N ILE A 87 4.14 -10.52 -1.47
CA ILE A 87 4.33 -9.75 -2.71
C ILE A 87 5.74 -9.20 -2.73
N PHE A 88 6.45 -9.40 -3.84
CA PHE A 88 7.78 -8.86 -4.11
C PHE A 88 7.64 -7.69 -5.06
N LYS A 89 7.84 -6.47 -4.58
CA LYS A 89 7.81 -5.24 -5.37
C LYS A 89 9.24 -4.86 -5.75
N LEU A 90 9.49 -4.70 -7.04
CA LEU A 90 10.79 -4.32 -7.58
C LEU A 90 10.93 -2.81 -7.69
N PRO A 91 12.16 -2.25 -7.76
CA PRO A 91 12.34 -0.82 -7.99
C PRO A 91 11.59 -0.36 -9.24
N ILE A 92 10.92 0.79 -9.14
CA ILE A 92 10.31 1.44 -10.30
C ILE A 92 11.44 2.13 -11.09
N HIS A 93 11.75 1.62 -12.27
CA HIS A 93 12.83 2.19 -13.08
C HIS A 93 12.36 3.45 -13.81
N ASP A 94 11.86 3.35 -15.00
CA ASP A 94 11.45 4.53 -15.78
C ASP A 94 9.93 4.54 -15.97
N LEU A 95 9.26 5.61 -15.51
CA LEU A 95 7.88 5.84 -15.85
C LEU A 95 7.79 6.52 -17.23
N GLU A 96 6.71 6.25 -17.98
CA GLU A 96 6.47 6.79 -19.33
C GLU A 96 6.58 8.33 -19.40
N ASN A 97 6.35 9.03 -18.29
CA ASN A 97 6.48 10.47 -18.16
C ASN A 97 7.91 10.95 -17.84
N GLY A 98 8.90 10.04 -17.83
CA GLY A 98 10.31 10.35 -17.54
C GLY A 98 10.66 10.49 -16.06
N LEU A 99 9.72 10.22 -15.16
CA LEU A 99 9.96 10.22 -13.71
C LEU A 99 10.80 9.00 -13.31
N LYS A 100 11.84 9.23 -12.51
CA LYS A 100 12.73 8.17 -12.02
C LYS A 100 12.47 7.93 -10.53
N LEU A 101 11.91 6.76 -10.20
CA LEU A 101 11.59 6.34 -8.83
C LEU A 101 12.44 5.12 -8.42
N THR A 102 13.72 5.12 -8.76
CA THR A 102 14.62 3.96 -8.58
C THR A 102 14.78 3.49 -7.14
N ASN A 103 14.54 4.37 -6.17
CA ASN A 103 14.55 4.07 -4.73
C ASN A 103 13.14 3.83 -4.14
N SER A 104 12.17 3.42 -4.97
CA SER A 104 10.78 3.16 -4.54
C SER A 104 10.67 2.09 -3.46
N VAL A 105 11.54 1.08 -3.48
CA VAL A 105 11.62 0.01 -2.46
C VAL A 105 11.91 0.61 -1.07
N ASP A 106 12.96 1.43 -1.00
CA ASP A 106 13.39 2.10 0.25
C ASP A 106 12.34 3.10 0.73
N ASN A 107 11.75 3.81 -0.22
CA ASN A 107 10.74 4.82 0.04
C ASN A 107 9.47 4.21 0.66
N GLU A 108 8.91 3.18 0.04
CA GLU A 108 7.71 2.51 0.55
C GLU A 108 7.99 1.85 1.91
N TRP A 109 9.13 1.17 2.07
CA TRP A 109 9.54 0.59 3.34
C TRP A 109 9.60 1.66 4.44
N PHE A 110 10.25 2.79 4.17
CA PHE A 110 10.39 3.88 5.15
C PHE A 110 9.02 4.46 5.54
N CYS A 111 8.16 4.72 4.55
CA CYS A 111 6.82 5.26 4.81
C CYS A 111 5.97 4.31 5.65
N LEU A 112 5.94 3.01 5.32
CA LEU A 112 5.18 2.02 6.10
C LEU A 112 5.76 1.88 7.51
N ARG A 113 7.09 1.84 7.68
CA ARG A 113 7.73 1.73 8.98
C ARG A 113 7.48 2.96 9.85
N PHE A 114 7.57 4.15 9.27
CA PHE A 114 7.25 5.41 9.93
C PHE A 114 5.79 5.46 10.41
N MET A 115 4.85 5.11 9.55
CA MET A 115 3.42 5.04 9.91
C MET A 115 3.15 4.02 11.02
N ARG A 116 3.84 2.88 11.01
CA ARG A 116 3.75 1.89 12.10
C ARG A 116 4.17 2.49 13.44
N TYR A 117 5.27 3.26 13.47
CA TYR A 117 5.73 3.91 14.71
C TYR A 117 4.87 5.09 15.15
N LEU A 118 4.02 5.62 14.26
CA LEU A 118 2.94 6.55 14.60
C LEU A 118 1.65 5.83 15.07
N GLY A 119 1.65 4.50 15.20
CA GLY A 119 0.53 3.73 15.73
C GLY A 119 -0.48 3.24 14.69
N PHE A 120 -0.18 3.36 13.39
CA PHE A 120 -1.05 2.82 12.35
C PHE A 120 -0.87 1.31 12.19
N ASN A 121 -1.98 0.63 11.89
CA ASN A 121 -1.95 -0.73 11.36
C ASN A 121 -1.53 -0.66 9.88
N VAL A 122 -0.35 -1.18 9.57
CA VAL A 122 0.23 -1.16 8.22
C VAL A 122 0.67 -2.55 7.79
N ALA A 123 0.69 -2.80 6.50
CA ALA A 123 1.22 -4.04 5.93
C ALA A 123 2.67 -4.26 6.40
N GLN A 124 2.98 -5.51 6.76
CA GLN A 124 4.34 -5.90 7.13
C GLN A 124 5.19 -5.93 5.87
N ALA A 125 6.32 -5.23 5.89
CA ALA A 125 7.19 -5.14 4.73
C ALA A 125 8.66 -5.06 5.15
N ASP A 126 9.53 -5.79 4.44
CA ASP A 126 10.97 -5.78 4.65
C ASP A 126 11.71 -5.64 3.32
N ILE A 127 12.84 -4.93 3.35
CA ILE A 127 13.78 -4.89 2.23
C ILE A 127 14.56 -6.19 2.24
N ARG A 128 14.57 -6.88 1.10
CA ARG A 128 15.36 -8.10 0.89
C ARG A 128 16.14 -8.04 -0.40
N THR A 129 17.37 -8.57 -0.35
CA THR A 129 18.25 -8.66 -1.51
C THR A 129 18.50 -10.14 -1.85
N PHE A 130 18.27 -10.51 -3.12
CA PHE A 130 18.48 -11.85 -3.66
C PHE A 130 19.49 -11.73 -4.81
N GLY A 131 20.76 -12.08 -4.54
CA GLY A 131 21.85 -11.77 -5.46
C GLY A 131 22.00 -10.27 -5.70
N ASP A 132 21.76 -9.80 -6.92
CA ASP A 132 21.76 -8.38 -7.29
C ASP A 132 20.35 -7.75 -7.33
N GLN A 133 19.31 -8.52 -6.99
CA GLN A 133 17.91 -8.07 -7.04
C GLN A 133 17.43 -7.61 -5.67
N LYS A 134 17.23 -6.30 -5.50
CA LYS A 134 16.61 -5.71 -4.33
C LYS A 134 15.10 -5.66 -4.51
N ALA A 135 14.34 -6.06 -3.49
CA ALA A 135 12.88 -6.02 -3.50
C ALA A 135 12.32 -5.59 -2.15
N LEU A 136 11.15 -4.95 -2.16
CA LEU A 136 10.29 -4.85 -1.00
C LEU A 136 9.42 -6.10 -0.93
N VAL A 137 9.60 -6.88 0.12
CA VAL A 137 8.83 -8.10 0.37
C VAL A 137 7.72 -7.75 1.36
N VAL A 138 6.48 -7.73 0.87
CA VAL A 138 5.30 -7.35 1.64
C VAL A 138 4.49 -8.59 1.97
N GLU A 139 4.22 -8.82 3.25
CA GLU A 139 3.32 -9.88 3.70
C GLU A 139 1.89 -9.57 3.29
N ARG A 140 1.21 -10.54 2.72
CA ARG A 140 -0.19 -10.42 2.32
C ARG A 140 -1.10 -10.55 3.53
N PHE A 141 -1.68 -9.45 3.94
CA PHE A 141 -2.63 -9.42 5.06
C PHE A 141 -3.98 -10.08 4.73
N ASP A 142 -4.26 -10.34 3.44
CA ASP A 142 -5.43 -11.07 2.97
C ASP A 142 -5.19 -12.60 2.90
N ARG A 143 -4.17 -13.08 3.61
CA ARG A 143 -3.82 -14.50 3.75
C ARG A 143 -3.67 -14.85 5.22
N GLN A 144 -4.20 -15.99 5.59
CA GLN A 144 -4.13 -16.51 6.96
C GLN A 144 -3.72 -17.96 6.94
N GLN A 145 -2.69 -18.30 7.70
CA GLN A 145 -2.29 -19.70 7.90
C GLN A 145 -3.25 -20.35 8.91
N GLY A 146 -3.84 -21.49 8.52
CA GLY A 146 -4.68 -22.30 9.39
C GLY A 146 -3.88 -23.26 10.27
N GLU A 147 -4.50 -23.77 11.32
CA GLU A 147 -3.91 -24.81 12.18
C GLU A 147 -3.71 -26.14 11.44
N ASP A 148 -4.46 -26.37 10.38
CA ASP A 148 -4.35 -27.52 9.47
C ASP A 148 -3.18 -27.41 8.47
N GLY A 149 -2.39 -26.32 8.54
CA GLY A 149 -1.27 -26.05 7.66
C GLY A 149 -1.66 -25.46 6.30
N LEU A 150 -2.96 -25.27 6.02
CA LEU A 150 -3.43 -24.61 4.80
C LEU A 150 -3.31 -23.09 4.89
N ILE A 151 -3.37 -22.43 3.73
CA ILE A 151 -3.36 -20.97 3.64
C ILE A 151 -4.75 -20.53 3.14
N TYR A 152 -5.46 -19.82 4.00
CA TYR A 152 -6.79 -19.30 3.73
C TYR A 152 -6.71 -17.90 3.12
N ARG A 153 -7.67 -17.60 2.23
CA ARG A 153 -7.87 -16.28 1.65
C ARG A 153 -8.92 -15.54 2.45
N LEU A 154 -8.60 -14.34 2.91
CA LEU A 154 -9.56 -13.45 3.55
C LEU A 154 -10.23 -12.57 2.49
N THR A 155 -11.53 -12.38 2.61
CA THR A 155 -12.25 -11.51 1.70
C THR A 155 -11.89 -10.05 1.98
N GLN A 156 -11.44 -9.36 0.93
CA GLN A 156 -11.20 -7.92 1.00
C GLN A 156 -11.62 -7.25 -0.30
N GLU A 157 -11.97 -5.97 -0.20
CA GLU A 157 -12.26 -5.08 -1.32
C GLU A 157 -11.55 -3.75 -1.14
N ASP A 158 -10.93 -3.22 -2.21
CA ASP A 158 -10.49 -1.83 -2.20
C ASP A 158 -11.70 -0.87 -2.22
N MET A 159 -11.49 0.41 -1.85
CA MET A 159 -12.61 1.36 -1.74
C MET A 159 -13.28 1.67 -3.08
N CYS A 160 -12.66 1.39 -4.22
CA CYS A 160 -13.37 1.44 -5.50
C CYS A 160 -14.35 0.28 -5.61
N GLN A 161 -13.95 -0.93 -5.25
CA GLN A 161 -14.79 -2.14 -5.27
C GLN A 161 -15.94 -2.00 -4.26
N ALA A 162 -15.63 -1.66 -3.01
CA ALA A 162 -16.61 -1.51 -1.93
C ALA A 162 -17.67 -0.42 -2.22
N LEU A 163 -17.31 0.60 -3.00
CA LEU A 163 -18.23 1.68 -3.41
C LEU A 163 -18.78 1.53 -4.83
N GLY A 164 -18.57 0.37 -5.47
CA GLY A 164 -19.08 0.07 -6.81
C GLY A 164 -18.54 0.98 -7.91
N ARG A 165 -17.27 1.42 -7.78
CA ARG A 165 -16.60 2.27 -8.78
C ARG A 165 -15.68 1.45 -9.67
N ALA A 166 -15.60 1.79 -10.94
CA ALA A 166 -14.64 1.17 -11.86
C ALA A 166 -13.20 1.49 -11.41
N GLY A 167 -12.31 0.49 -11.42
CA GLY A 167 -10.93 0.64 -10.97
C GLY A 167 -10.10 1.68 -11.75
N GLN A 168 -10.54 2.08 -12.94
CA GLN A 168 -9.93 3.16 -13.73
C GLN A 168 -10.19 4.54 -13.12
N SER A 169 -11.29 4.71 -12.37
CA SER A 169 -11.67 5.95 -11.69
C SER A 169 -11.17 5.96 -10.24
N LYS A 170 -9.88 5.69 -10.02
CA LYS A 170 -9.31 5.58 -8.67
C LYS A 170 -9.05 6.92 -7.98
N TYR A 171 -8.84 8.00 -8.75
CA TYR A 171 -8.61 9.35 -8.22
C TYR A 171 -9.92 10.12 -8.09
N GLU A 172 -10.11 10.80 -6.95
CA GLU A 172 -11.31 11.61 -6.70
C GLU A 172 -11.52 12.69 -7.77
N ALA A 173 -10.44 13.33 -8.23
CA ALA A 173 -10.51 14.34 -9.29
C ALA A 173 -11.04 13.81 -10.63
N ASN A 174 -11.00 12.50 -10.84
CA ASN A 174 -11.46 11.81 -12.06
C ASN A 174 -12.79 11.04 -11.81
N GLY A 175 -13.53 11.37 -10.74
CA GLY A 175 -14.81 10.75 -10.41
C GLY A 175 -14.70 9.48 -9.56
N GLY A 176 -13.53 9.18 -9.00
CA GLY A 176 -13.33 8.12 -8.02
C GLY A 176 -13.83 8.49 -6.62
N PRO A 177 -13.85 7.51 -5.70
CA PRO A 177 -14.24 7.76 -4.33
C PRO A 177 -13.35 8.81 -3.66
N GLY A 178 -13.99 9.77 -3.00
CA GLY A 178 -13.32 10.77 -2.17
C GLY A 178 -13.39 10.45 -0.69
N ALA A 179 -12.70 11.27 0.11
CA ALA A 179 -12.60 11.07 1.55
C ALA A 179 -13.99 11.00 2.25
N SER A 180 -14.95 11.80 1.82
CA SER A 180 -16.30 11.81 2.42
C SER A 180 -17.09 10.53 2.10
N GLU A 181 -16.94 9.96 0.89
CA GLU A 181 -17.63 8.71 0.52
C GLU A 181 -17.03 7.53 1.29
N ILE A 182 -15.70 7.47 1.39
CA ILE A 182 -15.00 6.43 2.16
C ILE A 182 -15.34 6.54 3.65
N ALA A 183 -15.28 7.73 4.24
CA ALA A 183 -15.67 7.95 5.63
C ALA A 183 -17.13 7.55 5.88
N ASN A 184 -18.04 7.81 4.92
CA ASN A 184 -19.43 7.38 5.04
C ASN A 184 -19.58 5.84 5.03
N LEU A 185 -18.76 5.10 4.26
CA LEU A 185 -18.72 3.64 4.33
C LEU A 185 -18.24 3.18 5.70
N LEU A 186 -17.11 3.73 6.18
CA LEU A 186 -16.49 3.35 7.45
C LEU A 186 -17.34 3.66 8.69
N ARG A 187 -18.31 4.58 8.60
CA ARG A 187 -19.29 4.80 9.68
C ARG A 187 -20.14 3.57 10.03
N PHE A 188 -20.22 2.63 9.10
CA PHE A 188 -20.97 1.38 9.27
C PHE A 188 -20.04 0.17 9.43
N SER A 189 -18.75 0.40 9.64
CA SER A 189 -17.80 -0.69 9.93
C SER A 189 -18.04 -1.25 11.33
N THR A 190 -17.56 -2.46 11.58
CA THR A 190 -17.67 -3.13 12.89
C THR A 190 -16.85 -2.43 13.97
N ASP A 191 -15.84 -1.64 13.60
CA ASP A 191 -15.02 -0.79 14.48
C ASP A 191 -15.02 0.67 13.98
N SER A 192 -16.21 1.23 13.81
CA SER A 192 -16.43 2.47 13.06
C SER A 192 -15.66 3.67 13.63
N GLU A 193 -15.57 3.82 14.94
CA GLU A 193 -14.84 4.94 15.55
C GLU A 193 -13.35 4.88 15.22
N ASN A 194 -12.72 3.73 15.46
CA ASN A 194 -11.30 3.51 15.15
C ASN A 194 -11.03 3.65 13.66
N ASP A 195 -11.81 2.98 12.80
CA ASP A 195 -11.60 2.98 11.35
C ASP A 195 -11.71 4.38 10.74
N MET A 196 -12.67 5.17 11.20
CA MET A 196 -12.84 6.55 10.73
C MET A 196 -11.68 7.45 11.14
N TYR A 197 -11.20 7.36 12.41
CA TYR A 197 -10.05 8.14 12.85
C TYR A 197 -8.76 7.65 12.18
N GLN A 198 -8.54 6.36 12.05
CA GLN A 198 -7.39 5.80 11.34
C GLN A 198 -7.35 6.27 9.88
N PHE A 199 -8.48 6.23 9.17
CA PHE A 199 -8.57 6.72 7.80
C PHE A 199 -8.29 8.23 7.70
N PHE A 200 -8.87 9.05 8.57
CA PHE A 200 -8.63 10.49 8.61
C PHE A 200 -7.17 10.83 8.91
N LEU A 201 -6.60 10.22 9.94
CA LEU A 201 -5.20 10.43 10.32
C LEU A 201 -4.23 9.90 9.26
N ALA A 202 -4.56 8.80 8.57
CA ALA A 202 -3.78 8.32 7.44
C ALA A 202 -3.71 9.38 6.33
N GLN A 203 -4.82 10.04 5.98
CA GLN A 203 -4.79 11.14 4.99
C GLN A 203 -3.92 12.30 5.45
N TYR A 204 -3.93 12.62 6.77
CA TYR A 204 -3.04 13.63 7.33
C TYR A 204 -1.57 13.23 7.20
N VAL A 205 -1.22 11.97 7.49
CA VAL A 205 0.16 11.47 7.34
C VAL A 205 0.55 11.38 5.86
N PHE A 206 -0.36 11.01 4.95
CA PHE A 206 -0.10 11.14 3.51
C PHE A 206 0.26 12.57 3.11
N TRP A 207 -0.39 13.58 3.71
CA TRP A 207 -0.01 14.96 3.48
C TRP A 207 1.38 15.29 4.07
N LEU A 208 1.73 14.84 5.27
CA LEU A 208 3.07 14.99 5.83
C LEU A 208 4.14 14.34 4.94
N LEU A 209 3.89 13.13 4.47
CA LEU A 209 4.78 12.36 3.58
C LEU A 209 4.82 12.89 2.13
N MET A 210 3.99 13.88 1.76
CA MET A 210 3.77 14.22 0.35
C MET A 210 3.37 12.98 -0.47
N GLY A 211 2.53 12.11 0.12
CA GLY A 211 2.03 10.87 -0.47
C GLY A 211 0.92 11.17 -1.48
N ILE A 212 1.31 11.59 -2.67
CA ILE A 212 0.40 12.11 -3.72
C ILE A 212 -0.42 11.02 -4.41
N ASP A 213 -0.13 9.73 -4.19
CA ASP A 213 -0.83 8.59 -4.81
C ASP A 213 -1.77 7.85 -3.84
N GLY A 214 -2.14 8.47 -2.71
CA GLY A 214 -3.08 7.91 -1.73
C GLY A 214 -4.54 7.92 -2.22
N HIS A 215 -4.83 7.18 -3.28
CA HIS A 215 -6.17 7.11 -3.90
C HIS A 215 -7.03 5.99 -3.31
N ALA A 216 -8.30 5.88 -3.74
CA ALA A 216 -9.27 4.93 -3.21
C ALA A 216 -8.83 3.45 -3.26
N LYS A 217 -7.97 3.06 -4.21
CA LYS A 217 -7.44 1.69 -4.28
C LYS A 217 -6.29 1.39 -3.30
N ASN A 218 -5.79 2.40 -2.57
CA ASN A 218 -4.77 2.24 -1.53
C ASN A 218 -5.38 2.11 -0.13
N PHE A 219 -6.71 2.01 -0.07
CA PHE A 219 -7.47 1.69 1.13
C PHE A 219 -8.41 0.53 0.84
N SER A 220 -8.51 -0.41 1.76
CA SER A 220 -9.37 -1.59 1.61
C SER A 220 -10.11 -1.89 2.90
N VAL A 221 -11.15 -2.68 2.78
CA VAL A 221 -11.89 -3.25 3.90
C VAL A 221 -11.85 -4.77 3.81
N TYR A 222 -11.72 -5.43 4.96
CA TYR A 222 -12.10 -6.82 5.10
C TYR A 222 -13.62 -6.94 5.14
N LEU A 223 -14.12 -8.08 4.69
CA LEU A 223 -15.55 -8.41 4.73
C LEU A 223 -15.73 -9.83 5.26
N ASP A 224 -16.69 -9.98 6.18
CA ASP A 224 -17.19 -11.28 6.60
C ASP A 224 -18.70 -11.19 6.92
N HIS A 225 -19.23 -12.25 7.53
CA HIS A 225 -20.64 -12.34 7.93
C HIS A 225 -21.04 -11.36 9.05
N THR A 226 -20.07 -10.74 9.75
CA THR A 226 -20.32 -9.75 10.81
C THR A 226 -20.33 -8.32 10.28
N GLY A 227 -19.75 -8.07 9.11
CA GLY A 227 -19.66 -6.75 8.51
C GLY A 227 -18.34 -6.50 7.80
N HIS A 228 -17.85 -5.28 7.89
CA HIS A 228 -16.58 -4.86 7.29
C HIS A 228 -15.78 -3.99 8.26
N TRP A 229 -14.46 -3.96 8.08
CA TRP A 229 -13.53 -3.11 8.83
C TRP A 229 -12.29 -2.80 8.01
N LEU A 230 -11.57 -1.73 8.36
CA LEU A 230 -10.40 -1.25 7.63
C LEU A 230 -9.27 -2.29 7.66
N THR A 231 -8.63 -2.54 6.51
CA THR A 231 -7.43 -3.39 6.43
C THR A 231 -6.19 -2.63 6.90
N PRO A 232 -5.04 -3.29 7.11
CA PRO A 232 -3.77 -2.59 7.21
C PRO A 232 -3.56 -1.64 6.03
N LEU A 233 -2.92 -0.49 6.26
CA LEU A 233 -2.54 0.46 5.21
C LEU A 233 -1.36 -0.09 4.40
N TYR A 234 -1.33 0.16 3.11
CA TYR A 234 -0.35 -0.37 2.18
C TYR A 234 -0.09 0.61 1.02
N ASP A 235 0.99 0.38 0.27
CA ASP A 235 1.31 1.11 -0.97
C ASP A 235 1.49 2.62 -0.72
N VAL A 236 2.28 2.97 0.30
CA VAL A 236 2.54 4.34 0.74
C VAL A 236 3.91 4.79 0.24
N ILE A 237 3.94 5.73 -0.69
CA ILE A 237 5.17 6.30 -1.26
C ILE A 237 5.19 7.81 -1.07
N SER A 238 6.33 8.33 -0.61
CA SER A 238 6.58 9.76 -0.47
C SER A 238 7.12 10.39 -1.75
N ALA A 239 6.61 11.55 -2.14
CA ALA A 239 7.18 12.33 -3.22
C ALA A 239 8.33 13.27 -2.78
N HIS A 240 8.67 13.35 -1.49
CA HIS A 240 9.75 14.20 -1.00
C HIS A 240 11.10 13.95 -1.71
N PRO A 241 11.56 12.68 -1.91
CA PRO A 241 12.83 12.43 -2.61
C PRO A 241 12.83 12.87 -4.08
N PHE A 242 11.65 12.98 -4.68
CA PHE A 242 11.45 13.29 -6.10
C PHE A 242 10.90 14.68 -6.35
N ARG A 243 10.72 15.49 -5.28
CA ARG A 243 10.06 16.79 -5.31
C ARG A 243 10.55 17.71 -6.44
N ASN A 244 11.82 17.68 -6.73
CA ASN A 244 12.44 18.53 -7.76
C ASN A 244 12.07 18.13 -9.20
N GLN A 245 11.48 16.94 -9.40
CA GLN A 245 11.03 16.47 -10.71
C GLN A 245 9.60 16.94 -11.03
N PHE A 246 8.89 17.53 -10.05
CA PHE A 246 7.51 18.00 -10.18
C PHE A 246 7.42 19.53 -10.17
N ARG A 247 6.49 20.07 -10.95
CA ARG A 247 6.03 21.44 -10.76
C ARG A 247 5.08 21.50 -9.56
N ARG A 248 5.04 22.66 -8.86
CA ARG A 248 4.18 22.84 -7.67
C ARG A 248 2.72 22.39 -7.89
N LYS A 249 2.14 22.66 -9.05
CA LYS A 249 0.74 22.30 -9.36
C LYS A 249 0.51 20.83 -9.64
N GLU A 250 1.56 20.05 -9.88
CA GLU A 250 1.51 18.61 -10.14
C GLU A 250 1.52 17.82 -8.83
N LEU A 251 2.07 18.39 -7.76
CA LEU A 251 2.04 17.80 -6.41
C LEU A 251 0.64 17.99 -5.81
N ARG A 252 -0.24 17.03 -6.11
CA ARG A 252 -1.64 17.04 -5.70
C ARG A 252 -1.92 15.80 -4.87
N MET A 253 -2.69 15.97 -3.80
CA MET A 253 -3.25 14.84 -3.07
C MET A 253 -4.25 14.11 -3.98
N ALA A 254 -4.29 12.78 -3.89
CA ALA A 254 -5.24 11.95 -4.63
C ALA A 254 -6.69 12.18 -4.20
N MET A 255 -6.88 12.47 -2.92
CA MET A 255 -8.15 12.92 -2.34
C MET A 255 -8.02 14.35 -1.83
N LYS A 256 -9.07 15.14 -2.01
CA LYS A 256 -9.09 16.55 -1.54
C LYS A 256 -9.17 16.65 -0.03
N VAL A 257 -8.51 17.65 0.52
CA VAL A 257 -8.79 18.15 1.87
C VAL A 257 -9.90 19.19 1.78
N MET A 258 -11.00 18.94 2.47
CA MET A 258 -12.24 19.73 2.37
C MET A 258 -12.29 20.82 3.43
N SER A 259 -12.50 22.08 2.99
CA SER A 259 -12.83 23.19 3.88
C SER A 259 -13.96 24.02 3.26
N LYS A 260 -13.93 25.35 3.33
CA LYS A 260 -14.81 26.21 2.53
C LYS A 260 -14.63 25.93 1.03
N ASN A 261 -13.36 25.64 0.64
CA ASN A 261 -12.98 25.22 -0.71
C ASN A 261 -12.42 23.78 -0.65
N ASN A 262 -12.22 23.17 -1.82
CA ASN A 262 -11.56 21.88 -1.99
C ASN A 262 -10.08 22.07 -2.30
N HIS A 263 -9.20 21.43 -1.52
CA HIS A 263 -7.75 21.59 -1.65
C HIS A 263 -7.12 20.27 -2.11
N TYR A 264 -6.62 20.25 -3.35
CA TYR A 264 -5.83 19.13 -3.88
C TYR A 264 -4.34 19.43 -3.87
N ILE A 265 -3.95 20.71 -4.19
CA ILE A 265 -2.54 21.07 -4.29
C ILE A 265 -1.90 20.98 -2.92
N TRP A 266 -0.91 20.08 -2.81
CA TRP A 266 -0.26 19.75 -1.54
C TRP A 266 0.25 21.00 -0.78
N ALA A 267 0.88 21.93 -1.50
CA ALA A 267 1.46 23.14 -0.91
C ALA A 267 0.42 24.15 -0.40
N ASP A 268 -0.84 24.05 -0.83
CA ASP A 268 -1.90 24.97 -0.46
C ASP A 268 -2.72 24.46 0.76
N ILE A 269 -2.47 23.22 1.19
CA ILE A 269 -3.11 22.62 2.36
C ILE A 269 -2.45 23.16 3.63
N GLN A 270 -3.28 23.58 4.61
CA GLN A 270 -2.88 24.14 5.90
C GLN A 270 -3.63 23.47 7.05
N MET A 271 -3.09 23.53 8.28
CA MET A 271 -3.68 22.92 9.47
C MET A 271 -5.16 23.25 9.67
N ARG A 272 -5.57 24.51 9.48
CA ARG A 272 -6.98 24.93 9.58
C ARG A 272 -7.93 24.17 8.63
N HIS A 273 -7.42 23.64 7.51
CA HIS A 273 -8.22 22.88 6.56
C HIS A 273 -8.56 21.48 7.11
N TRP A 274 -7.68 20.90 7.93
CA TRP A 274 -7.88 19.60 8.54
C TRP A 274 -9.01 19.61 9.57
N LYS A 275 -9.18 20.70 10.35
CA LYS A 275 -10.33 20.85 11.23
C LYS A 275 -11.64 20.79 10.46
N SER A 276 -11.77 21.57 9.39
CA SER A 276 -12.95 21.53 8.52
C SER A 276 -13.15 20.20 7.82
N HIS A 277 -12.04 19.51 7.46
CA HIS A 277 -12.05 18.22 6.81
C HIS A 277 -12.59 17.14 7.75
N ALA A 278 -12.20 17.13 9.02
CA ALA A 278 -12.71 16.23 10.03
C ALA A 278 -14.25 16.30 10.13
N ALA A 279 -14.80 17.51 10.27
CA ALA A 279 -16.25 17.70 10.31
C ALA A 279 -16.96 17.20 9.04
N LYS A 280 -16.33 17.36 7.85
CA LYS A 280 -16.87 16.90 6.56
C LYS A 280 -16.70 15.40 6.32
N THR A 281 -15.89 14.74 7.12
CA THR A 281 -15.73 13.29 7.18
C THR A 281 -16.42 12.67 8.40
N PHE A 282 -17.39 13.39 8.96
CA PHE A 282 -18.28 12.97 10.05
C PHE A 282 -17.58 12.72 11.40
N LEU A 283 -16.43 13.32 11.61
CA LEU A 283 -15.68 13.25 12.87
C LEU A 283 -15.96 14.47 13.76
N ASN A 284 -15.75 14.29 15.06
CA ASN A 284 -15.64 15.43 15.96
C ASN A 284 -14.33 16.17 15.65
N ASP A 285 -14.44 17.43 15.24
CA ASP A 285 -13.31 18.21 14.74
C ASP A 285 -12.30 18.57 15.84
N GLU A 286 -12.76 18.85 17.07
CA GLU A 286 -11.86 19.13 18.20
C GLU A 286 -11.06 17.88 18.58
N LEU A 287 -11.71 16.72 18.67
CA LEU A 287 -11.04 15.45 18.98
C LEU A 287 -10.07 15.05 17.88
N ALA A 288 -10.46 15.22 16.61
CA ALA A 288 -9.60 14.94 15.46
C ALA A 288 -8.34 15.82 15.48
N MET A 289 -8.47 17.10 15.84
CA MET A 289 -7.33 17.99 15.99
C MET A 289 -6.43 17.59 17.16
N GLY A 290 -7.00 17.14 18.29
CA GLY A 290 -6.24 16.60 19.40
C GLY A 290 -5.41 15.37 19.02
N TYR A 291 -5.96 14.46 18.20
CA TYR A 291 -5.21 13.32 17.66
C TYR A 291 -4.08 13.75 16.71
N ILE A 292 -4.30 14.79 15.87
CA ILE A 292 -3.24 15.36 15.04
C ILE A 292 -2.10 15.94 15.91
N GLU A 293 -2.43 16.66 16.97
CA GLU A 293 -1.45 17.23 17.90
C GLU A 293 -0.62 16.13 18.60
N ALA A 294 -1.27 15.08 19.09
CA ALA A 294 -0.59 13.92 19.66
C ALA A 294 0.33 13.22 18.65
N LEU A 295 -0.16 12.98 17.43
CA LEU A 295 0.62 12.38 16.35
C LEU A 295 1.85 13.24 16.01
N ASN A 296 1.70 14.57 15.94
CA ASN A 296 2.82 15.47 15.66
C ASN A 296 3.87 15.45 16.75
N ALA A 297 3.48 15.26 18.03
CA ALA A 297 4.41 15.12 19.13
C ALA A 297 5.29 13.85 19.04
N ASP A 298 4.75 12.80 18.41
CA ASP A 298 5.44 11.51 18.27
C ASP A 298 6.33 11.42 17.00
N VAL A 299 6.26 12.40 16.08
CA VAL A 299 6.97 12.34 14.79
C VAL A 299 8.48 12.16 14.95
N ASP A 300 9.15 12.92 15.80
CA ASP A 300 10.61 12.81 15.97
C ASP A 300 11.01 11.43 16.51
N VAL A 301 10.23 10.87 17.43
CA VAL A 301 10.43 9.52 17.99
C VAL A 301 10.18 8.45 16.91
N ALA A 302 9.11 8.59 16.15
CA ALA A 302 8.77 7.65 15.07
C ALA A 302 9.85 7.63 13.98
N LEU A 303 10.34 8.80 13.55
CA LEU A 303 11.46 8.90 12.60
C LEU A 303 12.72 8.22 13.14
N SER A 304 13.09 8.50 14.40
CA SER A 304 14.27 7.90 15.03
C SER A 304 14.18 6.37 15.07
N LYS A 305 13.02 5.82 15.43
CA LYS A 305 12.77 4.38 15.43
C LYS A 305 12.82 3.79 14.02
N THR A 306 12.27 4.51 13.02
CA THR A 306 12.30 4.08 11.62
C THR A 306 13.75 3.94 11.13
N PHE A 307 14.61 4.91 11.42
CA PHE A 307 16.03 4.81 11.06
C PHE A 307 16.77 3.70 11.82
N ALA A 308 16.40 3.44 13.08
CA ALA A 308 17.01 2.38 13.88
C ALA A 308 16.68 0.97 13.35
N ASP A 309 15.53 0.80 12.70
CA ASP A 309 15.11 -0.46 12.08
C ASP A 309 15.69 -0.68 10.66
N ALA A 310 16.35 0.36 10.09
CA ALA A 310 16.87 0.27 8.73
C ALA A 310 17.98 -0.77 8.61
N SER A 311 17.86 -1.63 7.61
CA SER A 311 18.91 -2.59 7.25
C SER A 311 20.12 -1.90 6.61
N GLU A 312 21.25 -2.61 6.50
CA GLU A 312 22.45 -2.12 5.81
C GLU A 312 22.19 -1.80 4.33
N ASP A 313 21.24 -2.50 3.71
CA ASP A 313 20.84 -2.29 2.30
C ASP A 313 19.92 -1.09 2.08
N PHE A 314 19.47 -0.41 3.16
CA PHE A 314 18.56 0.72 3.06
C PHE A 314 19.27 1.98 2.52
N ASP A 315 18.65 2.65 1.52
CA ASP A 315 19.11 3.95 1.03
C ASP A 315 18.79 5.07 2.03
N LYS A 316 19.74 5.34 2.93
CA LYS A 316 19.62 6.37 3.96
C LYS A 316 19.26 7.75 3.37
N LYS A 317 19.77 8.10 2.19
CA LYS A 317 19.49 9.39 1.57
C LYS A 317 17.99 9.57 1.27
N THR A 318 17.32 8.51 0.86
CA THR A 318 15.86 8.51 0.68
C THR A 318 15.15 8.79 2.00
N GLY A 319 15.56 8.12 3.08
CA GLY A 319 15.00 8.34 4.42
C GLY A 319 15.22 9.78 4.90
N ASP A 320 16.42 10.32 4.75
CA ASP A 320 16.77 11.69 5.14
C ASP A 320 15.87 12.73 4.44
N LEU A 321 15.67 12.59 3.12
CA LEU A 321 14.81 13.49 2.34
C LEU A 321 13.33 13.42 2.76
N ILE A 322 12.84 12.23 3.10
CA ILE A 322 11.46 12.05 3.61
C ILE A 322 11.35 12.70 4.99
N ALA A 323 12.29 12.41 5.90
CA ALA A 323 12.28 12.95 7.26
C ALA A 323 12.34 14.49 7.27
N GLU A 324 13.25 15.09 6.49
CA GLU A 324 13.32 16.55 6.31
C GLU A 324 11.99 17.13 5.84
N GLY A 325 11.37 16.48 4.84
CA GLY A 325 10.09 16.89 4.29
C GLY A 325 8.97 16.85 5.34
N VAL A 326 8.84 15.78 6.11
CA VAL A 326 7.87 15.61 7.20
C VAL A 326 8.09 16.67 8.28
N LEU A 327 9.32 16.82 8.79
CA LEU A 327 9.65 17.79 9.83
C LEU A 327 9.38 19.23 9.40
N SER A 328 9.57 19.55 8.12
CA SER A 328 9.22 20.86 7.56
C SER A 328 7.75 21.22 7.64
N LYS A 329 6.86 20.23 7.81
CA LYS A 329 5.41 20.42 7.93
C LYS A 329 4.92 20.43 9.38
N VAL A 330 5.54 19.64 10.24
CA VAL A 330 5.15 19.54 11.66
C VAL A 330 5.58 20.76 12.48
N ARG A 331 6.69 21.41 12.10
CA ARG A 331 7.28 22.56 12.81
C ARG A 331 6.73 23.93 12.37
N ILE A 332 5.71 23.96 11.50
CA ILE A 332 5.00 25.18 11.11
C ILE A 332 3.83 25.41 12.07
#